data_47beefbd5243c99cf3c9632e56cadb28
#
_entry.id   47beefbd5243c99cf3c9632e56cadb28
#
_cell.length_a   1.000
_cell.length_b   1.000
_cell.length_c   1.000
_cell.angle_alpha   90.00
_cell.angle_beta   90.00
_cell.angle_gamma   90.00
#
_symmetry.space_group_name_H-M   'P 1'
#
loop_
_entity.id
_entity.type
_entity.pdbx_description
1 polymer ?
#
loop_
_entity_poly.entity_id
_entity_poly.type
_entity_poly.pdbx_seq_one_letter_code
_entity_poly.pdbx_strand_id
1 'polypeptide(L)'
;QPDIIHCHDWQTGLVPVYLENIYKKNVFYQNMKTVFTIHNLQFQGRWNLKAVKDITGLPDALFTPDKLESYGEGNYLKGGIVYADAVTTVSPTYAYEITTPDGGEGLDGLIRSNSYKLSGIINGIDYNEYNPKADPKIAYLYDANDLEEGKRKNKQALLKDMNLPYSDDVMLVGIVSRMTEQKGLALVDYMMDELLSSGKFTIVALGTGEERYENMFRYYESRYPDRLKANIMYSEEAAHRIYAASDAFLMPSLFEPCGLSQLMSLRYGTVPVVRETGGLKDTVEPYNEYQHT
;
A
#
# COMPACT_ATOMS: atom_id res chain seq x y z
N GLN A 1 -11.16 -3.09 -32.13
CA GLN A 1 -11.74 -3.94 -31.10
C GLN A 1 -10.65 -4.28 -30.11
N PRO A 2 -10.81 -4.05 -28.79
CA PRO A 2 -9.82 -4.48 -27.80
C PRO A 2 -9.87 -6.01 -27.65
N ASP A 3 -8.72 -6.61 -27.41
CA ASP A 3 -8.61 -8.04 -27.14
C ASP A 3 -8.83 -8.34 -25.66
N ILE A 4 -8.38 -7.43 -24.78
CA ILE A 4 -8.42 -7.57 -23.33
C ILE A 4 -9.04 -6.34 -22.70
N ILE A 5 -9.89 -6.53 -21.69
CA ILE A 5 -10.36 -5.51 -20.75
C ILE A 5 -9.71 -5.77 -19.40
N HIS A 6 -8.89 -4.83 -18.96
CA HIS A 6 -8.23 -4.92 -17.64
C HIS A 6 -9.04 -4.12 -16.62
N CYS A 7 -9.52 -4.80 -15.61
CA CYS A 7 -10.37 -4.27 -14.56
C CYS A 7 -9.61 -4.22 -13.22
N HIS A 8 -9.90 -3.21 -12.42
CA HIS A 8 -9.22 -2.97 -11.14
C HIS A 8 -10.22 -2.78 -10.01
N ASP A 9 -10.10 -3.59 -8.96
CA ASP A 9 -10.89 -3.55 -7.74
C ASP A 9 -12.42 -3.61 -7.93
N TRP A 10 -13.15 -3.49 -6.84
CA TRP A 10 -14.60 -3.59 -6.82
C TRP A 10 -15.33 -2.59 -7.74
N GLN A 11 -14.75 -1.40 -7.98
CA GLN A 11 -15.35 -0.36 -8.82
C GLN A 11 -15.60 -0.85 -10.25
N THR A 12 -14.75 -1.74 -10.72
CA THR A 12 -14.87 -2.34 -12.05
C THR A 12 -15.26 -3.82 -12.02
N GLY A 13 -15.59 -4.36 -10.84
CA GLY A 13 -15.87 -5.78 -10.62
C GLY A 13 -17.07 -6.33 -11.41
N LEU A 14 -18.02 -5.46 -11.78
CA LEU A 14 -19.16 -5.87 -12.61
C LEU A 14 -18.86 -5.93 -14.11
N VAL A 15 -17.75 -5.36 -14.59
CA VAL A 15 -17.42 -5.38 -16.03
C VAL A 15 -17.27 -6.81 -16.55
N PRO A 16 -16.50 -7.73 -15.91
CA PRO A 16 -16.46 -9.13 -16.33
C PRO A 16 -17.83 -9.82 -16.26
N VAL A 17 -18.65 -9.47 -15.27
CA VAL A 17 -20.01 -10.03 -15.11
C VAL A 17 -20.89 -9.68 -16.29
N TYR A 18 -20.94 -8.40 -16.65
CA TYR A 18 -21.72 -7.93 -17.81
C TYR A 18 -21.19 -8.50 -19.11
N LEU A 19 -19.88 -8.50 -19.30
CA LEU A 19 -19.27 -9.04 -20.52
C LEU A 19 -19.70 -10.48 -20.73
N GLU A 20 -19.52 -11.34 -19.71
CA GLU A 20 -19.80 -12.77 -19.82
C GLU A 20 -21.28 -13.08 -19.98
N ASN A 21 -22.15 -12.45 -19.22
CA ASN A 21 -23.55 -12.85 -19.16
C ASN A 21 -24.47 -12.13 -20.14
N ILE A 22 -24.07 -10.93 -20.62
CA ILE A 22 -24.92 -10.09 -21.48
C ILE A 22 -24.26 -9.83 -22.83
N TYR A 23 -23.02 -9.33 -22.85
CA TYR A 23 -22.43 -8.78 -24.07
C TYR A 23 -21.78 -9.82 -24.98
N LYS A 24 -21.23 -10.92 -24.49
CA LYS A 24 -20.62 -11.99 -25.31
C LYS A 24 -21.61 -12.70 -26.27
N LYS A 25 -22.90 -12.46 -26.10
CA LYS A 25 -23.91 -12.87 -27.10
C LYS A 25 -23.78 -12.12 -28.41
N ASN A 26 -23.15 -10.96 -28.42
CA ASN A 26 -22.86 -10.18 -29.62
C ASN A 26 -21.46 -10.55 -30.14
N VAL A 27 -21.37 -10.82 -31.46
CA VAL A 27 -20.12 -11.21 -32.16
C VAL A 27 -18.97 -10.23 -31.88
N PHE A 28 -19.28 -8.93 -31.74
CA PHE A 28 -18.25 -7.92 -31.41
C PHE A 28 -17.52 -8.19 -30.10
N TYR A 29 -18.19 -8.69 -29.06
CA TYR A 29 -17.61 -8.93 -27.73
C TYR A 29 -17.15 -10.37 -27.49
N GLN A 30 -17.48 -11.28 -28.39
CA GLN A 30 -17.38 -12.73 -28.17
C GLN A 30 -15.97 -13.21 -27.80
N ASN A 31 -14.93 -12.61 -28.38
CA ASN A 31 -13.54 -13.00 -28.20
C ASN A 31 -12.78 -12.15 -27.16
N MET A 32 -13.43 -11.13 -26.55
CA MET A 32 -12.79 -10.30 -25.54
C MET A 32 -12.52 -11.10 -24.27
N LYS A 33 -11.34 -10.90 -23.72
CA LYS A 33 -10.91 -11.49 -22.46
C LYS A 33 -10.85 -10.43 -21.35
N THR A 34 -10.90 -10.87 -20.12
CA THR A 34 -10.82 -9.98 -18.97
C THR A 34 -9.69 -10.38 -18.03
N VAL A 35 -8.96 -9.37 -17.55
CA VAL A 35 -8.03 -9.48 -16.42
C VAL A 35 -8.60 -8.65 -15.29
N PHE A 36 -8.64 -9.20 -14.08
CA PHE A 36 -9.15 -8.51 -12.90
C PHE A 36 -8.05 -8.45 -11.84
N THR A 37 -7.63 -7.22 -11.49
CA THR A 37 -6.58 -7.00 -10.48
C THR A 37 -7.20 -6.58 -9.16
N ILE A 38 -6.85 -7.31 -8.09
CA ILE A 38 -7.19 -7.00 -6.69
C ILE A 38 -6.01 -6.22 -6.09
N HIS A 39 -6.21 -4.93 -5.82
CA HIS A 39 -5.21 -4.11 -5.14
C HIS A 39 -5.33 -4.20 -3.61
N ASN A 40 -6.54 -4.30 -3.08
CA ASN A 40 -6.77 -4.54 -1.67
C ASN A 40 -8.12 -5.26 -1.46
N LEU A 41 -8.05 -6.50 -0.98
CA LEU A 41 -9.21 -7.37 -0.78
C LEU A 41 -10.18 -6.86 0.32
N GLN A 42 -9.72 -6.01 1.22
CA GLN A 42 -10.54 -5.41 2.26
C GLN A 42 -11.71 -4.59 1.68
N PHE A 43 -11.51 -4.00 0.50
CA PHE A 43 -12.52 -3.17 -0.15
C PHE A 43 -13.25 -3.97 -1.22
N GLN A 44 -14.45 -4.46 -0.90
CA GLN A 44 -15.16 -5.42 -1.74
C GLN A 44 -16.33 -4.83 -2.53
N GLY A 45 -16.80 -3.63 -2.21
CA GLY A 45 -17.99 -3.06 -2.83
C GLY A 45 -19.24 -3.90 -2.51
N ARG A 46 -19.60 -3.96 -1.23
CA ARG A 46 -20.74 -4.75 -0.70
C ARG A 46 -21.90 -3.84 -0.39
N TRP A 47 -23.07 -4.20 -0.87
CA TRP A 47 -24.33 -3.49 -0.59
C TRP A 47 -25.51 -4.43 -0.45
N ASN A 48 -26.61 -3.89 0.06
CA ASN A 48 -27.87 -4.61 0.15
C ASN A 48 -28.23 -5.29 -1.18
N LEU A 49 -28.54 -6.59 -1.12
CA LEU A 49 -28.74 -7.44 -2.29
C LEU A 49 -29.86 -6.92 -3.21
N LYS A 50 -30.98 -6.43 -2.64
CA LYS A 50 -32.09 -5.88 -3.42
C LYS A 50 -31.66 -4.62 -4.18
N ALA A 51 -30.96 -3.70 -3.50
CA ALA A 51 -30.47 -2.47 -4.13
C ALA A 51 -29.52 -2.78 -5.28
N VAL A 52 -28.61 -3.75 -5.09
CA VAL A 52 -27.68 -4.17 -6.17
C VAL A 52 -28.44 -4.75 -7.35
N LYS A 53 -29.44 -5.59 -7.16
CA LYS A 53 -30.31 -6.13 -8.21
C LYS A 53 -31.01 -5.02 -8.98
N ASP A 54 -31.63 -4.09 -8.26
CA ASP A 54 -32.39 -2.99 -8.85
C ASP A 54 -31.50 -2.03 -9.67
N ILE A 55 -30.29 -1.74 -9.16
CA ILE A 55 -29.35 -0.82 -9.85
C ILE A 55 -28.68 -1.47 -11.05
N THR A 56 -28.29 -2.74 -10.93
CA THR A 56 -27.52 -3.43 -11.97
C THR A 56 -28.36 -3.97 -13.10
N GLY A 57 -29.63 -4.27 -12.87
CA GLY A 57 -30.51 -4.94 -13.83
C GLY A 57 -30.04 -6.35 -14.21
N LEU A 58 -29.13 -6.93 -13.45
CA LEU A 58 -28.66 -8.29 -13.70
C LEU A 58 -29.72 -9.34 -13.28
N PRO A 59 -29.79 -10.46 -13.98
CA PRO A 59 -30.73 -11.52 -13.64
C PRO A 59 -30.54 -12.09 -12.24
N ASP A 60 -31.61 -12.45 -11.56
CA ASP A 60 -31.59 -13.04 -10.20
C ASP A 60 -30.68 -14.26 -10.09
N ALA A 61 -30.57 -15.05 -11.14
CA ALA A 61 -29.69 -16.23 -11.21
C ALA A 61 -28.18 -15.92 -11.04
N LEU A 62 -27.77 -14.64 -11.08
CA LEU A 62 -26.39 -14.22 -10.82
C LEU A 62 -26.15 -13.86 -9.35
N PHE A 63 -27.19 -13.78 -8.52
CA PHE A 63 -27.11 -13.43 -7.11
C PHE A 63 -27.23 -14.66 -6.21
N THR A 64 -26.33 -15.62 -6.44
CA THR A 64 -26.21 -16.86 -5.67
C THR A 64 -24.87 -16.88 -4.91
N PRO A 65 -24.72 -17.71 -3.84
CA PRO A 65 -23.49 -17.77 -3.03
C PRO A 65 -22.22 -18.16 -3.79
N ASP A 66 -22.35 -18.81 -4.94
CA ASP A 66 -21.23 -19.13 -5.85
C ASP A 66 -20.89 -18.00 -6.85
N LYS A 67 -21.68 -16.90 -6.88
CA LYS A 67 -21.54 -15.80 -7.84
C LYS A 67 -21.41 -14.44 -7.16
N LEU A 68 -22.46 -13.60 -7.23
CA LEU A 68 -22.43 -12.20 -6.75
C LEU A 68 -22.87 -12.03 -5.29
N GLU A 69 -23.60 -13.00 -4.73
CA GLU A 69 -24.06 -12.93 -3.35
C GLU A 69 -22.92 -13.28 -2.39
N SER A 70 -22.80 -12.56 -1.28
CA SER A 70 -21.84 -12.82 -0.20
C SER A 70 -22.46 -12.37 1.14
N TYR A 71 -22.76 -13.35 2.01
CA TYR A 71 -23.34 -13.09 3.35
C TYR A 71 -24.61 -12.23 3.35
N GLY A 72 -25.50 -12.44 2.38
CA GLY A 72 -26.75 -11.70 2.24
C GLY A 72 -26.63 -10.35 1.51
N GLU A 73 -25.45 -10.02 0.98
CA GLU A 73 -25.18 -8.80 0.23
C GLU A 73 -24.74 -9.10 -1.20
N GLY A 74 -24.89 -8.12 -2.09
CA GLY A 74 -24.24 -8.15 -3.41
C GLY A 74 -22.80 -7.67 -3.29
N ASN A 75 -21.84 -8.41 -3.86
CA ASN A 75 -20.40 -8.15 -3.75
C ASN A 75 -19.79 -8.01 -5.14
N TYR A 76 -19.33 -6.79 -5.47
CA TYR A 76 -18.80 -6.47 -6.80
C TYR A 76 -17.43 -7.06 -7.05
N LEU A 77 -16.55 -7.04 -6.03
CA LEU A 77 -15.22 -7.66 -6.14
C LEU A 77 -15.34 -9.16 -6.41
N LYS A 78 -16.25 -9.82 -5.70
CA LYS A 78 -16.56 -11.23 -5.89
C LYS A 78 -16.99 -11.51 -7.34
N GLY A 79 -17.83 -10.64 -7.92
CA GLY A 79 -18.21 -10.71 -9.33
C GLY A 79 -16.99 -10.68 -10.26
N GLY A 80 -16.06 -9.76 -10.02
CA GLY A 80 -14.80 -9.68 -10.76
C GLY A 80 -13.98 -10.96 -10.66
N ILE A 81 -13.81 -11.51 -9.45
CA ILE A 81 -13.06 -12.75 -9.23
C ILE A 81 -13.71 -13.94 -9.96
N VAL A 82 -15.03 -14.08 -9.86
CA VAL A 82 -15.75 -15.23 -10.45
C VAL A 82 -15.69 -15.21 -11.97
N TYR A 83 -15.96 -14.05 -12.57
CA TYR A 83 -16.23 -13.95 -14.01
C TYR A 83 -15.03 -13.53 -14.88
N ALA A 84 -13.94 -13.05 -14.29
CA ALA A 84 -12.75 -12.73 -15.09
C ALA A 84 -12.05 -13.99 -15.62
N ASP A 85 -11.43 -13.88 -16.80
CA ASP A 85 -10.63 -14.96 -17.39
C ASP A 85 -9.32 -15.17 -16.61
N ALA A 86 -8.70 -14.09 -16.12
CA ALA A 86 -7.53 -14.11 -15.25
C ALA A 86 -7.72 -13.15 -14.07
N VAL A 87 -7.20 -13.53 -12.90
CA VAL A 87 -7.20 -12.71 -11.69
C VAL A 87 -5.76 -12.46 -11.27
N THR A 88 -5.44 -11.21 -10.99
CA THR A 88 -4.12 -10.85 -10.45
C THR A 88 -4.25 -10.12 -9.12
N THR A 89 -3.19 -10.15 -8.34
CA THR A 89 -3.02 -9.25 -7.20
C THR A 89 -1.59 -8.71 -7.18
N VAL A 90 -1.30 -7.83 -6.25
CA VAL A 90 -0.14 -6.92 -6.33
C VAL A 90 1.12 -7.42 -5.62
N SER A 91 1.16 -8.70 -5.22
CA SER A 91 2.40 -9.39 -4.83
C SER A 91 2.20 -10.92 -4.75
N PRO A 92 3.26 -11.74 -4.92
CA PRO A 92 3.18 -13.20 -4.75
C PRO A 92 2.79 -13.62 -3.35
N THR A 93 3.39 -13.01 -2.31
CA THR A 93 3.03 -13.30 -0.92
C THR A 93 1.58 -12.94 -0.63
N TYR A 94 1.10 -11.79 -1.09
CA TYR A 94 -0.29 -11.40 -0.90
C TYR A 94 -1.26 -12.33 -1.65
N ALA A 95 -0.89 -12.81 -2.85
CA ALA A 95 -1.68 -13.82 -3.56
C ALA A 95 -1.86 -15.10 -2.74
N TYR A 96 -0.87 -15.48 -1.93
CA TYR A 96 -1.00 -16.58 -0.98
C TYR A 96 -1.83 -16.18 0.26
N GLU A 97 -1.53 -15.04 0.89
CA GLU A 97 -2.20 -14.56 2.12
C GLU A 97 -3.72 -14.49 1.95
N ILE A 98 -4.23 -13.97 0.82
CA ILE A 98 -5.67 -13.87 0.55
C ILE A 98 -6.37 -15.22 0.37
N THR A 99 -5.64 -16.32 0.25
CA THR A 99 -6.20 -17.68 0.25
C THR A 99 -6.42 -18.23 1.66
N THR A 100 -5.91 -17.55 2.69
CA THR A 100 -6.01 -17.97 4.10
C THR A 100 -7.22 -17.32 4.79
N PRO A 101 -7.76 -17.93 5.84
CA PRO A 101 -8.85 -17.31 6.62
C PRO A 101 -8.51 -15.92 7.16
N ASP A 102 -7.26 -15.69 7.58
CA ASP A 102 -6.81 -14.44 8.18
C ASP A 102 -6.67 -13.30 7.15
N GLY A 103 -6.19 -13.62 5.94
CA GLY A 103 -6.00 -12.62 4.87
C GLY A 103 -7.13 -12.53 3.86
N GLY A 104 -8.05 -13.48 3.87
CA GLY A 104 -9.07 -13.65 2.81
C GLY A 104 -10.32 -12.80 2.97
N GLU A 105 -10.46 -12.00 4.03
CA GLU A 105 -11.58 -11.06 4.25
C GLU A 105 -12.97 -11.71 4.00
N GLY A 106 -13.12 -12.99 4.39
CA GLY A 106 -14.32 -13.80 4.16
C GLY A 106 -14.50 -14.33 2.74
N LEU A 107 -13.53 -14.12 1.85
CA LEU A 107 -13.52 -14.64 0.47
C LEU A 107 -12.44 -15.72 0.24
N ASP A 108 -11.71 -16.15 1.28
CA ASP A 108 -10.63 -17.13 1.17
C ASP A 108 -11.04 -18.43 0.47
N GLY A 109 -12.20 -18.97 0.78
CA GLY A 109 -12.75 -20.14 0.11
C GLY A 109 -13.02 -19.95 -1.38
N LEU A 110 -13.58 -18.77 -1.74
CA LEU A 110 -13.78 -18.39 -3.13
C LEU A 110 -12.44 -18.24 -3.86
N ILE A 111 -11.48 -17.57 -3.24
CA ILE A 111 -10.16 -17.33 -3.83
C ILE A 111 -9.43 -18.65 -4.03
N ARG A 112 -9.45 -19.57 -3.06
CA ARG A 112 -8.91 -20.93 -3.22
C ARG A 112 -9.53 -21.67 -4.40
N SER A 113 -10.84 -21.62 -4.57
CA SER A 113 -11.52 -22.29 -5.70
C SER A 113 -11.21 -21.66 -7.06
N ASN A 114 -10.73 -20.42 -7.08
CA ASN A 114 -10.30 -19.69 -8.28
C ASN A 114 -8.76 -19.54 -8.38
N SER A 115 -7.99 -20.24 -7.54
CA SER A 115 -6.52 -20.11 -7.50
C SER A 115 -5.81 -20.49 -8.81
N TYR A 116 -6.43 -21.34 -9.63
CA TYR A 116 -5.91 -21.74 -10.95
C TYR A 116 -5.73 -20.56 -11.93
N LYS A 117 -6.40 -19.44 -11.71
CA LYS A 117 -6.32 -18.23 -12.52
C LYS A 117 -5.77 -17.01 -11.75
N LEU A 118 -5.31 -17.19 -10.49
CA LEU A 118 -4.75 -16.15 -9.65
C LEU A 118 -3.23 -16.07 -9.79
N SER A 119 -2.69 -14.88 -9.95
CA SER A 119 -1.25 -14.60 -9.98
C SER A 119 -0.92 -13.35 -9.17
N GLY A 120 0.21 -13.35 -8.46
CA GLY A 120 0.75 -12.17 -7.78
C GLY A 120 1.81 -11.48 -8.64
N ILE A 121 1.66 -10.18 -8.89
CA ILE A 121 2.57 -9.36 -9.70
C ILE A 121 2.89 -8.09 -8.93
N ILE A 122 4.16 -7.89 -8.55
CA ILE A 122 4.59 -6.70 -7.78
C ILE A 122 4.43 -5.44 -8.63
N ASN A 123 3.89 -4.38 -8.02
CA ASN A 123 3.83 -3.06 -8.64
C ASN A 123 5.23 -2.45 -8.78
N GLY A 124 5.43 -1.65 -9.83
CA GLY A 124 6.60 -0.79 -9.99
C GLY A 124 6.40 0.61 -9.45
N ILE A 125 7.46 1.41 -9.50
CA ILE A 125 7.43 2.86 -9.30
C ILE A 125 7.94 3.56 -10.56
N ASP A 126 7.52 4.80 -10.80
CA ASP A 126 8.03 5.60 -11.90
C ASP A 126 9.44 6.12 -11.58
N TYR A 127 10.44 5.61 -12.28
CA TYR A 127 11.84 6.00 -12.10
C TYR A 127 12.18 7.39 -12.67
N ASN A 128 11.30 8.02 -13.43
CA ASN A 128 11.47 9.42 -13.82
C ASN A 128 11.03 10.35 -12.69
N GLU A 129 9.95 10.00 -12.00
CA GLU A 129 9.43 10.76 -10.89
C GLU A 129 10.25 10.55 -9.60
N TYR A 130 10.52 9.28 -9.24
CA TYR A 130 11.31 8.91 -8.07
C TYR A 130 12.79 8.71 -8.44
N ASN A 131 13.50 9.83 -8.67
CA ASN A 131 14.90 9.81 -9.12
C ASN A 131 15.74 10.85 -8.39
N PRO A 132 16.51 10.48 -7.36
CA PRO A 132 17.29 11.43 -6.56
C PRO A 132 18.31 12.25 -7.38
N LYS A 133 18.68 11.78 -8.60
CA LYS A 133 19.58 12.49 -9.50
C LYS A 133 18.91 13.67 -10.23
N ALA A 134 17.57 13.68 -10.33
CA ALA A 134 16.83 14.65 -11.13
C ALA A 134 15.53 15.14 -10.47
N ASP A 135 15.27 14.79 -9.22
CA ASP A 135 14.05 15.13 -8.51
C ASP A 135 14.06 16.60 -8.05
N PRO A 136 13.21 17.47 -8.63
CA PRO A 136 13.16 18.88 -8.26
C PRO A 136 12.57 19.15 -6.87
N LYS A 137 11.97 18.14 -6.23
CA LYS A 137 11.30 18.25 -4.92
C LYS A 137 12.28 18.13 -3.75
N ILE A 138 13.50 17.60 -3.97
CA ILE A 138 14.51 17.42 -2.92
C ILE A 138 15.50 18.59 -2.89
N ALA A 139 16.12 18.83 -1.74
CA ALA A 139 17.02 19.99 -1.56
C ALA A 139 18.36 19.83 -2.29
N TYR A 140 18.91 18.62 -2.35
CA TYR A 140 20.16 18.30 -3.01
C TYR A 140 20.01 17.03 -3.85
N LEU A 141 20.37 17.14 -5.12
CA LEU A 141 20.41 16.01 -6.04
C LEU A 141 21.63 15.12 -5.73
N TYR A 142 21.46 13.80 -5.88
CA TYR A 142 22.55 12.84 -5.68
C TYR A 142 22.30 11.55 -6.48
N ASP A 143 23.35 10.74 -6.61
CA ASP A 143 23.26 9.39 -7.17
C ASP A 143 24.06 8.39 -6.30
N ALA A 144 24.30 7.18 -6.82
CA ALA A 144 25.01 6.14 -6.08
C ALA A 144 26.48 6.48 -5.78
N ASN A 145 27.09 7.43 -6.51
CA ASN A 145 28.51 7.80 -6.33
C ASN A 145 28.71 8.79 -5.17
N ASP A 146 27.68 9.56 -4.83
CA ASP A 146 27.71 10.58 -3.78
C ASP A 146 26.55 10.42 -2.76
N LEU A 147 26.06 9.19 -2.60
CA LEU A 147 24.91 8.83 -1.78
C LEU A 147 25.00 9.39 -0.35
N GLU A 148 26.11 9.16 0.35
CA GLU A 148 26.29 9.57 1.74
C GLU A 148 26.22 11.09 1.91
N GLU A 149 26.92 11.83 1.04
CA GLU A 149 26.91 13.29 1.07
C GLU A 149 25.55 13.85 0.69
N GLY A 150 24.94 13.32 -0.36
CA GLY A 150 23.61 13.73 -0.83
C GLY A 150 22.55 13.52 0.24
N LYS A 151 22.51 12.36 0.88
CA LYS A 151 21.57 12.07 1.98
C LYS A 151 21.82 12.98 3.19
N ARG A 152 23.08 13.16 3.58
CA ARG A 152 23.45 14.06 4.69
C ARG A 152 22.95 15.48 4.47
N LYS A 153 23.16 16.04 3.25
CA LYS A 153 22.68 17.38 2.90
C LYS A 153 21.16 17.48 2.90
N ASN A 154 20.44 16.48 2.39
CA ASN A 154 18.99 16.43 2.43
C ASN A 154 18.47 16.33 3.86
N LYS A 155 19.11 15.52 4.73
CA LYS A 155 18.79 15.40 6.16
C LYS A 155 18.96 16.76 6.87
N GLN A 156 20.09 17.45 6.65
CA GLN A 156 20.32 18.78 7.21
C GLN A 156 19.25 19.79 6.75
N ALA A 157 18.92 19.80 5.46
CA ALA A 157 17.91 20.70 4.92
C ALA A 157 16.52 20.42 5.50
N LEU A 158 16.09 19.15 5.55
CA LEU A 158 14.78 18.75 6.08
C LEU A 158 14.66 19.12 7.56
N LEU A 159 15.65 18.77 8.39
CA LEU A 159 15.61 19.06 9.82
C LEU A 159 15.62 20.56 10.11
N LYS A 160 16.41 21.34 9.34
CA LYS A 160 16.40 22.81 9.43
C LYS A 160 15.01 23.40 9.15
N ASP A 161 14.36 22.97 8.07
CA ASP A 161 13.05 23.47 7.68
C ASP A 161 11.96 23.09 8.70
N MET A 162 12.15 21.99 9.42
CA MET A 162 11.25 21.52 10.47
C MET A 162 11.59 22.02 11.87
N ASN A 163 12.62 22.85 12.01
CA ASN A 163 13.14 23.35 13.29
C ASN A 163 13.56 22.23 14.24
N LEU A 164 14.13 21.16 13.71
CA LEU A 164 14.68 20.03 14.48
C LEU A 164 16.20 20.12 14.51
N PRO A 165 16.85 19.73 15.63
CA PRO A 165 18.30 19.73 15.74
C PRO A 165 18.91 18.63 14.83
N TYR A 166 20.03 18.93 14.21
CA TYR A 166 20.83 18.00 13.44
C TYR A 166 21.99 17.42 14.25
N SER A 167 22.24 16.12 14.11
CA SER A 167 23.45 15.44 14.55
C SER A 167 23.71 14.24 13.63
N ASP A 168 24.98 13.97 13.32
CA ASP A 168 25.38 12.77 12.56
C ASP A 168 25.15 11.48 13.35
N ASP A 169 25.17 11.54 14.68
CA ASP A 169 24.98 10.38 15.58
C ASP A 169 23.51 10.03 15.84
N VAL A 170 22.57 10.83 15.31
CA VAL A 170 21.14 10.63 15.52
C VAL A 170 20.49 10.16 14.23
N MET A 171 19.86 8.99 14.27
CA MET A 171 19.16 8.41 13.12
C MET A 171 17.86 9.17 12.84
N LEU A 172 17.65 9.60 11.59
CA LEU A 172 16.38 10.14 11.13
C LEU A 172 15.49 9.03 10.59
N VAL A 173 14.33 8.85 11.22
CA VAL A 173 13.33 7.87 10.82
C VAL A 173 12.15 8.57 10.15
N GLY A 174 11.88 8.23 8.89
CA GLY A 174 10.73 8.73 8.13
C GLY A 174 9.52 7.80 8.26
N ILE A 175 8.33 8.38 8.40
CA ILE A 175 7.03 7.70 8.31
C ILE A 175 6.16 8.47 7.32
N VAL A 176 5.80 7.85 6.20
CA VAL A 176 4.90 8.45 5.19
C VAL A 176 3.79 7.47 4.89
N SER A 177 2.60 7.71 5.41
CA SER A 177 1.47 6.80 5.18
C SER A 177 0.13 7.44 5.53
N ARG A 178 -0.96 6.81 5.08
CA ARG A 178 -2.27 7.06 5.71
C ARG A 178 -2.20 6.66 7.19
N MET A 179 -2.73 7.47 8.06
CA MET A 179 -2.73 7.23 9.52
C MET A 179 -3.91 6.34 9.90
N THR A 180 -3.82 5.05 9.57
CA THR A 180 -4.87 4.04 9.81
C THR A 180 -4.32 2.85 10.59
N GLU A 181 -5.22 2.08 11.19
CA GLU A 181 -4.87 0.85 11.92
C GLU A 181 -4.06 -0.14 11.06
N GLN A 182 -4.43 -0.28 9.78
CA GLN A 182 -3.71 -1.11 8.81
C GLN A 182 -2.21 -0.84 8.80
N LYS A 183 -1.79 0.41 9.01
CA LYS A 183 -0.37 0.82 8.96
C LYS A 183 0.43 0.48 10.22
N GLY A 184 -0.17 -0.23 11.17
CA GLY A 184 0.52 -0.73 12.37
C GLY A 184 0.93 0.37 13.34
N LEU A 185 0.27 1.54 13.31
CA LEU A 185 0.63 2.70 14.13
C LEU A 185 0.46 2.45 15.64
N ALA A 186 -0.32 1.45 16.04
CA ALA A 186 -0.39 1.02 17.44
C ALA A 186 0.95 0.44 17.95
N LEU A 187 1.74 -0.21 17.09
CA LEU A 187 3.10 -0.66 17.43
C LEU A 187 4.06 0.53 17.55
N VAL A 188 3.88 1.54 16.69
CA VAL A 188 4.67 2.78 16.75
C VAL A 188 4.37 3.51 18.06
N ASP A 189 3.10 3.64 18.44
CA ASP A 189 2.66 4.26 19.71
C ASP A 189 3.32 3.57 20.92
N TYR A 190 3.28 2.24 20.95
CA TYR A 190 3.86 1.44 22.03
C TYR A 190 5.37 1.69 22.21
N MET A 191 6.12 1.92 21.14
CA MET A 191 7.57 2.10 21.16
C MET A 191 8.02 3.58 21.22
N MET A 192 7.11 4.53 21.05
CA MET A 192 7.46 5.93 20.81
C MET A 192 8.25 6.57 21.96
N ASP A 193 7.80 6.39 23.19
CA ASP A 193 8.51 6.94 24.37
C ASP A 193 9.93 6.38 24.50
N GLU A 194 10.13 5.08 24.28
CA GLU A 194 11.45 4.45 24.34
C GLU A 194 12.37 4.98 23.25
N LEU A 195 11.89 5.04 22.01
CA LEU A 195 12.67 5.54 20.88
C LEU A 195 13.09 7.00 21.08
N LEU A 196 12.15 7.89 21.40
CA LEU A 196 12.42 9.31 21.52
C LEU A 196 13.24 9.69 22.76
N SER A 197 12.99 9.03 23.90
CA SER A 197 13.76 9.28 25.15
C SER A 197 15.21 8.76 25.08
N SER A 198 15.50 7.80 24.20
CA SER A 198 16.87 7.29 24.01
C SER A 198 17.86 8.33 23.50
N GLY A 199 17.34 9.39 22.87
CA GLY A 199 18.16 10.43 22.22
C GLY A 199 18.84 10.00 20.91
N LYS A 200 18.65 8.75 20.47
CA LYS A 200 19.29 8.18 19.27
C LYS A 200 18.48 8.38 18.00
N PHE A 201 17.21 8.75 18.14
CA PHE A 201 16.28 8.85 17.00
C PHE A 201 15.64 10.23 16.94
N THR A 202 15.42 10.69 15.70
CA THR A 202 14.50 11.76 15.34
C THR A 202 13.49 11.20 14.37
N ILE A 203 12.21 11.50 14.55
CA ILE A 203 11.12 10.97 13.74
C ILE A 203 10.43 12.11 12.99
N VAL A 204 10.25 11.94 11.69
CA VAL A 204 9.43 12.83 10.85
C VAL A 204 8.28 12.01 10.29
N ALA A 205 7.06 12.32 10.72
CA ALA A 205 5.84 11.68 10.24
C ALA A 205 5.07 12.58 9.29
N LEU A 206 4.55 12.01 8.20
CA LEU A 206 3.71 12.67 7.21
C LEU A 206 2.50 11.80 6.88
N GLY A 207 1.32 12.36 6.96
CA GLY A 207 0.08 11.70 6.54
C GLY A 207 -1.15 12.26 7.25
N THR A 208 -2.31 11.69 6.90
CA THR A 208 -3.60 11.96 7.54
C THR A 208 -4.39 10.66 7.67
N GLY A 209 -5.40 10.63 8.53
CA GLY A 209 -6.27 9.46 8.64
C GLY A 209 -7.18 9.48 9.85
N GLU A 210 -7.05 8.46 10.70
CA GLU A 210 -7.85 8.34 11.92
C GLU A 210 -7.36 9.32 12.98
N GLU A 211 -8.28 10.08 13.55
CA GLU A 211 -8.02 11.13 14.54
C GLU A 211 -7.15 10.65 15.71
N ARG A 212 -7.34 9.40 16.15
CA ARG A 212 -6.54 8.81 17.25
C ARG A 212 -5.04 8.80 16.93
N TYR A 213 -4.65 8.48 15.69
CA TYR A 213 -3.26 8.41 15.29
C TYR A 213 -2.69 9.81 14.97
N GLU A 214 -3.50 10.70 14.40
CA GLU A 214 -3.10 12.10 14.25
C GLU A 214 -2.82 12.74 15.61
N ASN A 215 -3.69 12.51 16.60
CA ASN A 215 -3.53 13.02 17.96
C ASN A 215 -2.35 12.37 18.69
N MET A 216 -2.08 11.09 18.47
CA MET A 216 -0.89 10.39 18.95
C MET A 216 0.39 11.12 18.50
N PHE A 217 0.54 11.42 17.21
CA PHE A 217 1.72 12.13 16.72
C PHE A 217 1.81 13.57 17.25
N ARG A 218 0.70 14.32 17.35
CA ARG A 218 0.69 15.66 17.97
C ARG A 218 1.10 15.62 19.45
N TYR A 219 0.65 14.60 20.18
CA TYR A 219 1.03 14.40 21.58
C TYR A 219 2.54 14.19 21.72
N TYR A 220 3.13 13.29 20.92
CA TYR A 220 4.56 13.03 20.99
C TYR A 220 5.41 14.20 20.47
N GLU A 221 4.96 14.95 19.47
CA GLU A 221 5.61 16.19 19.06
C GLU A 221 5.65 17.21 20.21
N SER A 222 4.54 17.39 20.92
CA SER A 222 4.49 18.27 22.10
C SER A 222 5.42 17.81 23.23
N ARG A 223 5.54 16.50 23.44
CA ARG A 223 6.36 15.91 24.49
C ARG A 223 7.86 15.89 24.16
N TYR A 224 8.19 15.73 22.89
CA TYR A 224 9.55 15.63 22.37
C TYR A 224 9.76 16.60 21.18
N PRO A 225 9.67 17.91 21.41
CA PRO A 225 9.66 18.91 20.32
C PRO A 225 10.95 18.96 19.50
N ASP A 226 12.09 18.51 20.08
CA ASP A 226 13.38 18.43 19.41
C ASP A 226 13.63 17.05 18.74
N ARG A 227 12.68 16.12 18.81
CA ARG A 227 12.86 14.73 18.36
C ARG A 227 11.76 14.22 17.45
N LEU A 228 10.60 14.87 17.39
CA LEU A 228 9.52 14.47 16.52
C LEU A 228 8.87 15.65 15.83
N LYS A 229 8.60 15.49 14.53
CA LYS A 229 7.76 16.41 13.74
C LYS A 229 6.61 15.67 13.10
N ALA A 230 5.39 16.10 13.40
CA ALA A 230 4.15 15.56 12.86
C ALA A 230 3.60 16.49 11.76
N ASN A 231 3.69 16.06 10.51
CA ASN A 231 3.09 16.75 9.37
C ASN A 231 1.75 16.08 9.05
N ILE A 232 0.67 16.59 9.70
CA ILE A 232 -0.67 16.04 9.51
C ILE A 232 -1.29 16.65 8.26
N MET A 233 -0.82 16.17 7.11
CA MET A 233 -1.29 16.62 5.79
C MET A 233 -0.94 15.59 4.72
N TYR A 234 -1.54 15.72 3.55
CA TYR A 234 -1.05 15.09 2.32
C TYR A 234 -0.12 16.07 1.61
N SER A 235 1.10 15.62 1.34
CA SER A 235 2.07 16.39 0.56
C SER A 235 3.05 15.45 -0.13
N GLU A 236 2.98 15.41 -1.45
CA GLU A 236 3.90 14.63 -2.27
C GLU A 236 5.33 15.18 -2.19
N GLU A 237 5.48 16.51 -2.24
CA GLU A 237 6.79 17.15 -2.10
C GLU A 237 7.45 16.82 -0.76
N ALA A 238 6.70 16.90 0.35
CA ALA A 238 7.23 16.54 1.67
C ALA A 238 7.60 15.02 1.73
N ALA A 239 6.84 14.15 1.07
CA ALA A 239 7.17 12.73 1.00
C ALA A 239 8.53 12.48 0.32
N HIS A 240 8.78 13.08 -0.85
CA HIS A 240 10.06 12.99 -1.56
C HIS A 240 11.23 13.47 -0.70
N ARG A 241 11.05 14.60 0.00
CA ARG A 241 12.06 15.14 0.92
C ARG A 241 12.34 14.21 2.10
N ILE A 242 11.31 13.56 2.64
CA ILE A 242 11.45 12.57 3.72
C ILE A 242 12.20 11.34 3.20
N TYR A 243 11.86 10.81 2.03
CA TYR A 243 12.60 9.68 1.44
C TYR A 243 14.07 10.02 1.21
N ALA A 244 14.37 11.21 0.69
CA ALA A 244 15.75 11.63 0.43
C ALA A 244 16.56 11.85 1.71
N ALA A 245 15.95 12.34 2.79
CA ALA A 245 16.63 12.75 4.01
C ALA A 245 16.77 11.64 5.06
N SER A 246 15.84 10.70 5.11
CA SER A 246 15.80 9.70 6.19
C SER A 246 16.90 8.65 6.07
N ASP A 247 17.43 8.21 7.21
CA ASP A 247 18.34 7.07 7.30
C ASP A 247 17.55 5.76 7.23
N ALA A 248 16.40 5.71 7.94
CA ALA A 248 15.48 4.59 7.92
C ALA A 248 14.04 5.04 7.62
N PHE A 249 13.26 4.15 7.02
CA PHE A 249 11.84 4.36 6.71
C PHE A 249 11.00 3.30 7.41
N LEU A 250 10.14 3.72 8.34
CA LEU A 250 9.36 2.81 9.17
C LEU A 250 7.97 2.55 8.58
N MET A 251 7.68 1.28 8.29
CA MET A 251 6.42 0.82 7.70
C MET A 251 5.96 -0.50 8.32
N PRO A 252 5.48 -0.51 9.59
CA PRO A 252 5.14 -1.72 10.33
C PRO A 252 3.72 -2.20 10.05
N SER A 253 3.27 -2.11 8.81
CA SER A 253 1.89 -2.44 8.39
C SER A 253 1.45 -3.81 8.87
N LEU A 254 0.22 -3.92 9.39
CA LEU A 254 -0.37 -5.20 9.82
C LEU A 254 -0.57 -6.14 8.64
N PHE A 255 -0.99 -5.59 7.51
CA PHE A 255 -1.00 -6.22 6.21
C PHE A 255 -0.72 -5.15 5.14
N GLU A 256 -0.02 -5.53 4.07
CA GLU A 256 0.33 -4.62 2.97
C GLU A 256 0.31 -5.38 1.65
N PRO A 257 -0.73 -5.23 0.82
CA PRO A 257 -0.84 -5.98 -0.43
C PRO A 257 0.40 -5.88 -1.33
N CYS A 258 0.92 -4.68 -1.52
CA CYS A 258 2.18 -4.43 -2.22
C CYS A 258 3.09 -3.50 -1.41
N GLY A 259 2.56 -2.32 -1.05
CA GLY A 259 3.37 -1.20 -0.63
C GLY A 259 4.14 -0.56 -1.80
N LEU A 260 4.21 0.77 -1.80
CA LEU A 260 5.02 1.54 -2.74
C LEU A 260 6.06 2.38 -2.00
N SER A 261 5.74 2.84 -0.80
CA SER A 261 6.62 3.73 -0.02
C SER A 261 7.96 3.08 0.32
N GLN A 262 8.03 1.76 0.57
CA GLN A 262 9.29 1.05 0.76
C GLN A 262 10.13 1.00 -0.53
N LEU A 263 9.50 0.85 -1.70
CA LEU A 263 10.19 0.90 -2.99
C LEU A 263 10.75 2.30 -3.26
N MET A 264 9.94 3.33 -2.95
CA MET A 264 10.37 4.72 -3.06
C MET A 264 11.52 4.99 -2.09
N SER A 265 11.43 4.57 -0.83
CA SER A 265 12.50 4.75 0.15
C SER A 265 13.81 4.10 -0.29
N LEU A 266 13.78 2.86 -0.77
CA LEU A 266 14.92 2.15 -1.34
C LEU A 266 15.54 2.91 -2.52
N ARG A 267 14.71 3.47 -3.40
CA ARG A 267 15.16 4.26 -4.55
C ARG A 267 15.97 5.49 -4.15
N TYR A 268 15.66 6.08 -2.98
CA TYR A 268 16.39 7.19 -2.39
C TYR A 268 17.52 6.76 -1.43
N GLY A 269 17.84 5.45 -1.35
CA GLY A 269 18.88 4.93 -0.46
C GLY A 269 18.51 4.98 1.01
N THR A 270 17.23 5.03 1.32
CA THR A 270 16.69 4.97 2.69
C THR A 270 16.28 3.54 3.00
N VAL A 271 16.80 2.99 4.12
CA VAL A 271 16.57 1.58 4.49
C VAL A 271 15.18 1.41 5.08
N PRO A 272 14.28 0.61 4.46
CA PRO A 272 12.97 0.34 5.02
C PRO A 272 13.04 -0.66 6.17
N VAL A 273 12.34 -0.34 7.26
CA VAL A 273 12.07 -1.23 8.39
C VAL A 273 10.60 -1.60 8.33
N VAL A 274 10.30 -2.85 7.98
CA VAL A 274 8.96 -3.30 7.64
C VAL A 274 8.58 -4.58 8.38
N ARG A 275 7.29 -4.88 8.42
CA ARG A 275 6.80 -6.20 8.83
C ARG A 275 6.84 -7.16 7.65
N GLU A 276 7.14 -8.42 7.91
CA GLU A 276 7.17 -9.50 6.90
C GLU A 276 5.75 -9.93 6.51
N THR A 277 5.10 -9.15 5.63
CA THR A 277 3.75 -9.41 5.11
C THR A 277 3.60 -8.90 3.69
N GLY A 278 2.78 -9.57 2.89
CA GLY A 278 2.42 -9.17 1.52
C GLY A 278 3.61 -8.74 0.68
N GLY A 279 3.45 -7.62 -0.04
CA GLY A 279 4.51 -7.08 -0.88
C GLY A 279 5.73 -6.55 -0.13
N LEU A 280 5.63 -6.28 1.16
CA LEU A 280 6.80 -5.91 1.97
C LEU A 280 7.77 -7.09 2.08
N LYS A 281 7.26 -8.31 2.31
CA LYS A 281 8.04 -9.54 2.29
C LYS A 281 8.71 -9.79 0.93
N ASP A 282 8.00 -9.48 -0.14
CA ASP A 282 8.49 -9.76 -1.51
C ASP A 282 9.51 -8.72 -2.00
N THR A 283 9.64 -7.56 -1.33
CA THR A 283 10.45 -6.42 -1.80
C THR A 283 11.56 -5.99 -0.85
N VAL A 284 11.53 -6.46 0.40
CA VAL A 284 12.54 -6.13 1.42
C VAL A 284 13.11 -7.43 1.96
N GLU A 285 14.42 -7.63 1.80
CA GLU A 285 15.09 -8.81 2.34
C GLU A 285 15.12 -8.75 3.89
N PRO A 286 14.85 -9.87 4.58
CA PRO A 286 14.90 -9.90 6.04
C PRO A 286 16.34 -9.76 6.53
N TYR A 287 16.54 -9.01 7.61
CA TYR A 287 17.84 -8.93 8.27
C TYR A 287 18.32 -10.31 8.72
N ASN A 288 19.54 -10.64 8.35
CA ASN A 288 20.21 -11.89 8.73
C ASN A 288 21.28 -11.62 9.79
N GLU A 289 21.02 -12.02 11.04
CA GLU A 289 21.94 -11.85 12.18
C GLU A 289 23.33 -12.47 11.96
N TYR A 290 23.40 -13.56 11.20
CA TYR A 290 24.65 -14.31 10.98
C TYR A 290 25.49 -13.71 9.85
N GLN A 291 24.86 -13.03 8.89
CA GLN A 291 25.54 -12.45 7.74
C GLN A 291 25.68 -10.93 7.86
N HIS A 292 25.01 -10.32 8.83
CA HIS A 292 24.92 -8.85 9.02
C HIS A 292 24.45 -8.12 7.73
N THR A 293 23.52 -8.75 6.99
CA THR A 293 22.96 -8.26 5.72
C THR A 293 21.45 -8.13 5.80
#